data_1d09a8486caa8f4204ac35cf87f27c41
#
_entry.id   1d09a8486caa8f4204ac35cf87f27c41
#
_cell.length_a   1.000
_cell.length_b   1.000
_cell.length_c   1.000
_cell.angle_alpha   90.00
_cell.angle_beta   90.00
_cell.angle_gamma   90.00
#
_symmetry.space_group_name_H-M   'P 1'
#
loop_
_entity.id
_entity.type
_entity.pdbx_description
1 polymer ?
#
loop_
_entity_poly.entity_id
_entity_poly.type
_entity_poly.pdbx_seq_one_letter_code
_entity_poly.pdbx_strand_id
1 'polypeptide(L)'
;MGGESAYVVDLAASDDETHRDRLRGVSRMPSLGTVRGVESLGTRQVYVNPWMTVREDEIQRADGSSGIYGVVDKPDFALIIPLDGERVRLVEQFRYPIGLRRWEFPQGTAPDRAASDPLQLAARELREETGLRAGRMIELGLLDVAPGMSSQRGRVFLATHLTEGFHEREHEEQDMRSAWFPRADFESMIAKGEITDAQSIAAYTLLLLHEHSQP
;
A
#
# COMPACT_ATOMS: atom_id res chain seq x y z
N MET A 1 6.45 11.02 -25.16
CA MET A 1 5.42 10.00 -25.40
C MET A 1 6.10 8.65 -25.18
N GLY A 2 5.93 8.07 -24.03
CA GLY A 2 6.40 6.74 -23.67
C GLY A 2 5.38 6.20 -22.68
N GLY A 3 4.44 5.39 -23.19
CA GLY A 3 3.44 4.74 -22.38
C GLY A 3 4.10 3.66 -21.53
N GLU A 4 4.11 3.82 -20.22
CA GLU A 4 4.43 2.75 -19.30
C GLU A 4 3.32 1.71 -19.35
N SER A 5 3.67 0.54 -19.86
CA SER A 5 2.80 -0.64 -19.95
C SER A 5 2.46 -1.13 -18.55
N ALA A 6 1.19 -1.17 -18.21
CA ALA A 6 0.71 -1.84 -17.00
C ALA A 6 1.13 -3.32 -17.05
N TYR A 7 1.87 -3.78 -16.03
CA TYR A 7 2.30 -5.17 -15.94
C TYR A 7 1.12 -6.05 -15.49
N VAL A 8 0.70 -6.94 -16.36
CA VAL A 8 -0.31 -7.96 -16.07
C VAL A 8 0.41 -9.26 -15.78
N VAL A 9 0.20 -9.83 -14.59
CA VAL A 9 0.70 -11.16 -14.23
C VAL A 9 -0.48 -12.11 -14.08
N ASP A 10 -0.51 -13.14 -14.91
CA ASP A 10 -1.43 -14.27 -14.78
C ASP A 10 -0.82 -15.29 -13.83
N LEU A 11 -1.40 -15.42 -12.64
CA LEU A 11 -0.89 -16.29 -11.58
C LEU A 11 -1.18 -17.79 -11.82
N ALA A 12 -1.94 -18.12 -12.86
CA ALA A 12 -2.28 -19.51 -13.18
C ALA A 12 -1.22 -20.25 -14.02
N ALA A 13 -0.19 -19.55 -14.53
CA ALA A 13 0.85 -20.13 -15.38
C ALA A 13 2.19 -19.47 -15.16
N SER A 14 2.98 -19.93 -14.18
CA SER A 14 4.44 -19.79 -14.33
C SER A 14 5.25 -20.52 -13.25
N ASP A 15 5.79 -21.68 -13.62
CA ASP A 15 7.14 -22.10 -13.24
C ASP A 15 8.06 -21.63 -14.37
N ASP A 16 8.50 -20.38 -14.38
CA ASP A 16 9.51 -19.90 -15.34
C ASP A 16 10.61 -19.11 -14.64
N GLU A 17 11.80 -19.69 -14.66
CA GLU A 17 13.05 -19.15 -14.08
C GLU A 17 13.52 -17.84 -14.74
N THR A 18 12.98 -17.46 -15.90
CA THR A 18 13.40 -16.25 -16.63
C THR A 18 12.91 -14.95 -16.00
N HIS A 19 12.00 -15.02 -15.03
CA HIS A 19 11.45 -13.83 -14.36
C HIS A 19 12.35 -13.29 -13.23
N ARG A 20 13.24 -14.12 -12.68
CA ARG A 20 14.13 -13.74 -11.56
C ARG A 20 15.21 -12.71 -11.91
N ASP A 21 15.61 -12.59 -13.15
CA ASP A 21 16.69 -11.68 -13.54
C ASP A 21 16.22 -10.24 -13.84
N ARG A 22 14.92 -9.99 -14.05
CA ARG A 22 14.38 -8.64 -14.31
C ARG A 22 14.07 -7.84 -13.05
N LEU A 23 13.96 -8.48 -11.89
CA LEU A 23 13.58 -7.82 -10.63
C LEU A 23 14.76 -7.27 -9.81
N ARG A 24 15.99 -7.33 -10.33
CA ARG A 24 17.18 -6.75 -9.66
C ARG A 24 17.27 -5.24 -9.68
N GLY A 25 16.25 -4.54 -10.15
CA GLY A 25 16.13 -3.08 -10.14
C GLY A 25 15.45 -2.51 -8.90
N VAL A 26 15.60 -3.10 -7.69
CA VAL A 26 15.22 -2.39 -6.46
C VAL A 26 16.20 -1.26 -6.27
N SER A 27 15.81 -0.09 -6.74
CA SER A 27 16.55 1.15 -6.55
C SER A 27 16.76 1.35 -5.05
N ARG A 28 18.01 1.13 -4.60
CA ARG A 28 18.51 1.72 -3.37
C ARG A 28 18.06 3.18 -3.41
N MET A 29 17.35 3.64 -2.38
CA MET A 29 17.13 5.08 -2.22
C MET A 29 18.48 5.76 -2.43
N PRO A 30 18.60 6.74 -3.34
CA PRO A 30 19.83 7.50 -3.44
C PRO A 30 20.07 8.04 -2.03
N SER A 31 21.31 7.89 -1.55
CA SER A 31 21.81 8.76 -0.47
C SER A 31 21.30 10.15 -0.81
N LEU A 32 20.57 10.80 0.09
CA LEU A 32 20.04 12.15 -0.12
C LEU A 32 21.17 13.10 -0.48
N GLY A 33 21.70 12.95 -1.71
CA GLY A 33 22.50 13.97 -2.35
C GLY A 33 21.55 15.10 -2.69
N THR A 34 21.93 16.30 -2.39
CA THR A 34 21.27 17.61 -2.56
C THR A 34 20.00 17.54 -3.40
N VAL A 35 18.88 17.19 -2.78
CA VAL A 35 17.55 17.42 -3.33
C VAL A 35 17.40 18.93 -3.37
N ARG A 36 17.07 19.51 -4.53
CA ARG A 36 17.01 20.95 -4.75
C ARG A 36 16.34 21.64 -3.55
N GLY A 37 17.14 22.23 -2.68
CA GLY A 37 16.71 23.13 -1.63
C GLY A 37 16.88 22.67 -0.17
N VAL A 38 17.15 21.40 0.12
CA VAL A 38 17.39 20.92 1.49
C VAL A 38 18.52 19.88 1.48
N GLU A 39 19.52 20.09 2.33
CA GLU A 39 20.62 19.16 2.55
C GLU A 39 20.51 18.55 3.96
N SER A 40 20.67 17.24 4.09
CA SER A 40 20.78 16.59 5.40
C SER A 40 22.22 16.68 5.89
N LEU A 41 22.41 17.29 7.04
CA LEU A 41 23.70 17.45 7.72
C LEU A 41 24.00 16.31 8.70
N GLY A 42 22.95 15.67 9.22
CA GLY A 42 23.06 14.58 10.18
C GLY A 42 21.71 13.96 10.47
N THR A 43 21.71 12.73 10.98
CA THR A 43 20.50 11.97 11.34
C THR A 43 20.65 11.40 12.73
N ARG A 44 19.62 11.53 13.54
CA ARG A 44 19.54 10.95 14.87
C ARG A 44 18.28 10.09 14.99
N GLN A 45 18.43 8.79 15.29
CA GLN A 45 17.30 7.94 15.63
C GLN A 45 16.77 8.31 17.02
N VAL A 46 15.47 8.62 17.11
CA VAL A 46 14.80 9.07 18.34
C VAL A 46 14.01 7.95 18.99
N TYR A 47 13.36 7.12 18.17
CA TYR A 47 12.55 6.00 18.63
C TYR A 47 12.57 4.85 17.63
N VAL A 48 12.51 3.61 18.11
CA VAL A 48 12.42 2.41 17.27
C VAL A 48 11.56 1.35 17.94
N ASN A 49 10.73 0.69 17.13
CA ASN A 49 10.01 -0.51 17.48
C ASN A 49 9.93 -1.45 16.26
N PRO A 50 9.31 -2.65 16.35
CA PRO A 50 9.21 -3.57 15.21
C PRO A 50 8.52 -2.96 13.97
N TRP A 51 7.61 -2.00 14.14
CA TRP A 51 6.78 -1.47 13.06
C TRP A 51 7.30 -0.16 12.44
N MET A 52 8.10 0.63 13.19
CA MET A 52 8.57 1.93 12.68
C MET A 52 9.86 2.38 13.36
N THR A 53 10.55 3.30 12.68
CA THR A 53 11.61 4.12 13.26
C THR A 53 11.21 5.58 13.17
N VAL A 54 11.41 6.34 14.24
CA VAL A 54 11.34 7.80 14.20
C VAL A 54 12.75 8.35 14.26
N ARG A 55 13.10 9.20 13.31
CA ARG A 55 14.39 9.88 13.25
C ARG A 55 14.20 11.39 13.13
N GLU A 56 15.23 12.11 13.51
CA GLU A 56 15.34 13.54 13.36
C GLU A 56 16.58 13.84 12.52
N ASP A 57 16.38 14.56 11.43
CA ASP A 57 17.44 14.97 10.52
C ASP A 57 17.74 16.46 10.75
N GLU A 58 19.01 16.79 10.98
CA GLU A 58 19.50 18.16 10.89
C GLU A 58 19.59 18.53 9.42
N ILE A 59 18.98 19.65 9.03
CA ILE A 59 18.91 20.08 7.65
C ILE A 59 19.43 21.50 7.47
N GLN A 60 19.98 21.76 6.28
CA GLN A 60 20.25 23.09 5.78
C GLN A 60 19.37 23.39 4.57
N ARG A 61 18.69 24.53 4.58
CA ARG A 61 17.86 24.98 3.45
C ARG A 61 18.70 25.72 2.43
N ALA A 62 18.17 25.92 1.24
CA ALA A 62 18.86 26.60 0.13
C ALA A 62 19.29 28.02 0.45
N ASP A 63 18.63 28.70 1.39
CA ASP A 63 19.00 30.04 1.88
C ASP A 63 20.08 30.01 2.96
N GLY A 64 20.63 28.82 3.27
CA GLY A 64 21.63 28.61 4.30
C GLY A 64 21.08 28.50 5.73
N SER A 65 19.77 28.63 5.94
CA SER A 65 19.17 28.47 7.26
C SER A 65 19.18 27.00 7.70
N SER A 66 19.48 26.77 8.98
CA SER A 66 19.43 25.45 9.60
C SER A 66 18.01 25.11 10.07
N GLY A 67 17.71 23.82 10.20
CA GLY A 67 16.45 23.33 10.72
C GLY A 67 16.50 21.87 11.12
N ILE A 68 15.36 21.35 11.55
CA ILE A 68 15.16 19.94 11.92
C ILE A 68 14.00 19.39 11.11
N TYR A 69 14.10 18.14 10.68
CA TYR A 69 13.02 17.40 10.03
C TYR A 69 12.76 16.09 10.78
N GLY A 70 11.55 15.94 11.36
CA GLY A 70 11.13 14.70 11.98
C GLY A 70 10.56 13.74 10.92
N VAL A 71 11.05 12.52 10.88
CA VAL A 71 10.63 11.51 9.89
C VAL A 71 10.21 10.22 10.58
N VAL A 72 9.07 9.69 10.16
CA VAL A 72 8.60 8.36 10.54
C VAL A 72 8.87 7.40 9.39
N ASP A 73 9.88 6.55 9.56
CA ASP A 73 10.19 5.50 8.58
C ASP A 73 9.40 4.24 8.89
N LYS A 74 8.58 3.83 7.94
CA LYS A 74 7.81 2.58 7.95
C LYS A 74 8.07 1.84 6.64
N PRO A 75 7.96 0.49 6.63
CA PRO A 75 8.02 -0.27 5.38
C PRO A 75 6.86 0.13 4.47
N ASP A 76 7.10 0.05 3.16
CA ASP A 76 6.04 0.18 2.16
C ASP A 76 5.00 -0.94 2.37
N PHE A 77 3.74 -0.69 1.98
CA PHE A 77 2.66 -1.65 2.09
C PHE A 77 2.03 -1.94 0.73
N ALA A 78 1.29 -3.04 0.65
CA ALA A 78 0.40 -3.32 -0.45
C ALA A 78 -1.05 -3.08 -0.02
N LEU A 79 -1.85 -2.47 -0.90
CA LEU A 79 -3.29 -2.30 -0.77
C LEU A 79 -3.97 -2.99 -1.95
N ILE A 80 -4.97 -3.78 -1.67
CA ILE A 80 -5.63 -4.62 -2.66
C ILE A 80 -7.08 -4.22 -2.80
N ILE A 81 -7.56 -4.03 -4.04
CA ILE A 81 -8.98 -3.89 -4.40
C ILE A 81 -9.47 -5.24 -4.91
N PRO A 82 -10.11 -6.07 -4.09
CA PRO A 82 -10.73 -7.30 -4.55
C PRO A 82 -12.05 -6.96 -5.24
N LEU A 83 -12.11 -7.22 -6.55
CA LEU A 83 -13.26 -6.88 -7.39
C LEU A 83 -13.88 -8.15 -8.00
N ASP A 84 -15.18 -8.32 -7.79
CA ASP A 84 -16.00 -9.38 -8.38
C ASP A 84 -17.27 -8.77 -9.00
N GLY A 85 -17.27 -8.57 -10.31
CA GLY A 85 -18.31 -7.81 -11.01
C GLY A 85 -18.46 -6.40 -10.44
N GLU A 86 -19.65 -6.06 -9.93
CA GLU A 86 -19.93 -4.76 -9.33
C GLU A 86 -19.79 -4.77 -7.79
N ARG A 87 -19.00 -5.68 -7.23
CA ARG A 87 -18.79 -5.77 -5.79
C ARG A 87 -17.32 -5.69 -5.45
N VAL A 88 -17.02 -4.98 -4.36
CA VAL A 88 -15.69 -4.91 -3.75
C VAL A 88 -15.70 -5.60 -2.38
N ARG A 89 -14.60 -6.25 -2.01
CA ARG A 89 -14.42 -6.84 -0.68
C ARG A 89 -13.70 -5.85 0.21
N LEU A 90 -14.28 -5.55 1.37
CA LEU A 90 -13.67 -4.70 2.39
C LEU A 90 -13.38 -5.52 3.65
N VAL A 91 -12.49 -4.97 4.47
CA VAL A 91 -12.24 -5.41 5.83
C VAL A 91 -12.59 -4.29 6.81
N GLU A 92 -13.07 -4.67 8.00
CA GLU A 92 -13.33 -3.74 9.10
C GLU A 92 -12.41 -4.10 10.26
N GLN A 93 -11.61 -3.16 10.71
CA GLN A 93 -10.74 -3.34 11.86
C GLN A 93 -10.77 -2.15 12.82
N PHE A 94 -10.32 -2.36 14.06
CA PHE A 94 -10.16 -1.30 15.04
C PHE A 94 -8.83 -0.57 14.83
N ARG A 95 -8.89 0.70 14.45
CA ARG A 95 -7.73 1.56 14.28
C ARG A 95 -7.45 2.31 15.58
N TYR A 96 -6.56 1.74 16.43
CA TYR A 96 -6.23 2.25 17.76
C TYR A 96 -5.93 3.77 17.79
N PRO A 97 -5.14 4.36 16.86
CA PRO A 97 -4.79 5.78 16.94
C PRO A 97 -5.99 6.73 16.84
N ILE A 98 -7.06 6.29 16.19
CA ILE A 98 -8.29 7.09 16.05
C ILE A 98 -9.43 6.59 16.96
N GLY A 99 -9.22 5.47 17.67
CA GLY A 99 -10.20 4.89 18.60
C GLY A 99 -11.49 4.40 17.95
N LEU A 100 -11.49 4.07 16.67
CA LEU A 100 -12.69 3.73 15.89
C LEU A 100 -12.46 2.50 15.02
N ARG A 101 -13.55 1.75 14.76
CA ARG A 101 -13.55 0.75 13.69
C ARG A 101 -13.80 1.44 12.35
N ARG A 102 -13.12 0.94 11.29
CA ARG A 102 -13.24 1.49 9.93
C ARG A 102 -13.27 0.38 8.90
N TRP A 103 -14.11 0.57 7.90
CA TRP A 103 -14.07 -0.20 6.66
C TRP A 103 -13.00 0.36 5.74
N GLU A 104 -12.19 -0.52 5.18
CA GLU A 104 -11.09 -0.19 4.29
C GLU A 104 -10.81 -1.34 3.34
N PHE A 105 -10.01 -1.12 2.30
CA PHE A 105 -9.50 -2.22 1.49
C PHE A 105 -8.44 -3.01 2.26
N PRO A 106 -8.32 -4.34 2.01
CA PRO A 106 -7.24 -5.16 2.55
C PRO A 106 -5.87 -4.53 2.27
N GLN A 107 -5.03 -4.44 3.30
CA GLN A 107 -3.72 -3.79 3.19
C GLN A 107 -2.79 -4.15 4.34
N GLY A 108 -1.52 -4.37 4.02
CA GLY A 108 -0.53 -4.59 5.06
C GLY A 108 0.91 -4.51 4.58
N THR A 109 1.83 -4.68 5.53
CA THR A 109 3.28 -4.58 5.32
C THR A 109 3.93 -5.95 5.47
N ALA A 110 5.13 -6.11 4.89
CA ALA A 110 5.91 -7.30 5.16
C ALA A 110 6.30 -7.40 6.65
N PRO A 111 6.22 -8.60 7.25
CA PRO A 111 6.64 -8.82 8.62
C PRO A 111 8.13 -8.48 8.80
N ASP A 112 8.48 -8.10 10.03
CA ASP A 112 9.86 -7.79 10.43
C ASP A 112 10.55 -6.72 9.55
N ARG A 113 9.77 -5.88 8.87
CA ARG A 113 10.26 -4.84 7.95
C ARG A 113 11.11 -5.43 6.82
N ALA A 114 10.88 -6.69 6.46
CA ALA A 114 11.60 -7.37 5.40
C ALA A 114 11.29 -6.74 4.03
N ALA A 115 12.29 -6.70 3.15
CA ALA A 115 12.05 -6.41 1.76
C ALA A 115 11.26 -7.57 1.13
N SER A 116 10.10 -7.28 0.55
CA SER A 116 9.28 -8.27 -0.13
C SER A 116 8.93 -7.79 -1.53
N ASP A 117 8.68 -8.74 -2.43
CA ASP A 117 8.07 -8.44 -3.71
C ASP A 117 6.66 -7.88 -3.47
N PRO A 118 6.32 -6.69 -4.00
CA PRO A 118 5.03 -6.05 -3.73
C PRO A 118 3.82 -6.87 -4.18
N LEU A 119 3.93 -7.64 -5.27
CA LEU A 119 2.85 -8.49 -5.76
C LEU A 119 2.65 -9.70 -4.84
N GLN A 120 3.72 -10.31 -4.35
CA GLN A 120 3.66 -11.39 -3.38
C GLN A 120 3.09 -10.92 -2.05
N LEU A 121 3.47 -9.71 -1.61
CA LEU A 121 2.90 -9.07 -0.44
C LEU A 121 1.39 -8.88 -0.60
N ALA A 122 0.95 -8.31 -1.72
CA ALA A 122 -0.46 -8.10 -2.02
C ALA A 122 -1.26 -9.42 -2.00
N ALA A 123 -0.72 -10.48 -2.62
CA ALA A 123 -1.38 -11.79 -2.64
C ALA A 123 -1.47 -12.41 -1.22
N ARG A 124 -0.48 -12.18 -0.38
CA ARG A 124 -0.46 -12.63 1.00
C ARG A 124 -1.52 -11.90 1.83
N GLU A 125 -1.51 -10.56 1.82
CA GLU A 125 -2.46 -9.74 2.57
C GLU A 125 -3.92 -10.04 2.17
N LEU A 126 -4.18 -10.18 0.86
CA LEU A 126 -5.50 -10.59 0.37
C LEU A 126 -5.97 -11.89 1.01
N ARG A 127 -5.10 -12.89 1.07
CA ARG A 127 -5.40 -14.20 1.65
C ARG A 127 -5.57 -14.13 3.17
N GLU A 128 -4.66 -13.47 3.87
CA GLU A 128 -4.63 -13.39 5.32
C GLU A 128 -5.88 -12.68 5.85
N GLU A 129 -6.21 -11.51 5.35
CA GLU A 129 -7.33 -10.72 5.85
C GLU A 129 -8.70 -11.18 5.35
N THR A 130 -8.80 -11.70 4.10
CA THR A 130 -10.10 -12.00 3.48
C THR A 130 -10.33 -13.46 3.15
N GLY A 131 -9.29 -14.29 3.08
CA GLY A 131 -9.34 -15.66 2.59
C GLY A 131 -9.37 -15.77 1.07
N LEU A 132 -9.43 -14.66 0.34
CA LEU A 132 -9.50 -14.66 -1.12
C LEU A 132 -8.13 -14.95 -1.76
N ARG A 133 -8.16 -15.62 -2.91
CA ARG A 133 -7.03 -15.78 -3.81
C ARG A 133 -7.40 -15.22 -5.18
N ALA A 134 -6.51 -14.42 -5.76
CA ALA A 134 -6.71 -13.81 -7.07
C ALA A 134 -6.10 -14.68 -8.17
N GLY A 135 -6.84 -14.92 -9.25
CA GLY A 135 -6.30 -15.48 -10.49
C GLY A 135 -5.55 -14.42 -11.32
N ARG A 136 -5.87 -13.14 -11.10
CA ARG A 136 -5.21 -12.02 -11.77
C ARG A 136 -5.04 -10.84 -10.83
N MET A 137 -3.82 -10.25 -10.83
CA MET A 137 -3.52 -9.01 -10.13
C MET A 137 -2.89 -8.00 -11.09
N ILE A 138 -3.29 -6.73 -10.97
CA ILE A 138 -2.77 -5.61 -11.78
C ILE A 138 -2.35 -4.51 -10.81
N GLU A 139 -1.12 -4.01 -10.92
CA GLU A 139 -0.69 -2.81 -10.20
C GLU A 139 -1.36 -1.58 -10.84
N LEU A 140 -2.12 -0.83 -10.05
CA LEU A 140 -2.80 0.39 -10.50
C LEU A 140 -1.97 1.64 -10.26
N GLY A 141 -1.08 1.65 -9.27
CA GLY A 141 -0.24 2.79 -8.97
C GLY A 141 0.39 2.78 -7.58
N LEU A 142 1.04 3.89 -7.28
CA LEU A 142 1.77 4.14 -6.04
C LEU A 142 1.19 5.36 -5.32
N LEU A 143 1.03 5.28 -4.00
CA LEU A 143 0.56 6.35 -3.14
C LEU A 143 1.65 6.77 -2.15
N ASP A 144 1.94 8.06 -2.06
CA ASP A 144 2.68 8.65 -0.96
C ASP A 144 1.70 8.96 0.17
N VAL A 145 1.77 8.23 1.29
CA VAL A 145 0.73 8.23 2.32
C VAL A 145 0.72 9.51 3.15
N ALA A 146 1.90 9.95 3.58
CA ALA A 146 2.07 11.15 4.39
C ALA A 146 3.43 11.80 4.08
N PRO A 147 3.64 12.32 2.84
CA PRO A 147 4.97 12.71 2.34
C PRO A 147 5.61 13.87 3.12
N GLY A 148 4.83 14.59 3.92
CA GLY A 148 5.35 15.62 4.82
C GLY A 148 6.02 15.09 6.08
N MET A 149 5.89 13.80 6.41
CA MET A 149 6.43 13.25 7.65
C MET A 149 6.86 11.78 7.57
N SER A 150 6.50 11.07 6.52
CA SER A 150 6.79 9.64 6.40
C SER A 150 7.34 9.29 5.02
N SER A 151 8.25 8.33 4.99
CA SER A 151 8.76 7.73 3.76
C SER A 151 7.89 6.58 3.23
N GLN A 152 6.85 6.18 3.99
CA GLN A 152 6.00 5.04 3.64
C GLN A 152 5.18 5.30 2.39
N ARG A 153 5.17 4.33 1.49
CA ARG A 153 4.34 4.32 0.29
C ARG A 153 3.45 3.09 0.24
N GLY A 154 2.31 3.21 -0.44
CA GLY A 154 1.37 2.12 -0.69
C GLY A 154 1.31 1.78 -2.17
N ARG A 155 1.54 0.52 -2.54
CA ARG A 155 1.28 0.03 -3.89
C ARG A 155 -0.13 -0.51 -3.96
N VAL A 156 -0.89 -0.05 -4.96
CA VAL A 156 -2.30 -0.41 -5.13
C VAL A 156 -2.43 -1.48 -6.21
N PHE A 157 -3.13 -2.56 -5.87
CA PHE A 157 -3.39 -3.68 -6.78
C PHE A 157 -4.88 -3.91 -6.95
N LEU A 158 -5.31 -4.13 -8.19
CA LEU A 158 -6.62 -4.69 -8.51
C LEU A 158 -6.50 -6.21 -8.55
N ALA A 159 -7.33 -6.90 -7.78
CA ALA A 159 -7.42 -8.36 -7.73
C ALA A 159 -8.74 -8.83 -8.32
N THR A 160 -8.68 -9.71 -9.33
CA THR A 160 -9.83 -10.27 -10.03
C THR A 160 -9.71 -11.79 -10.21
N HIS A 161 -10.77 -12.45 -10.74
CA HIS A 161 -10.85 -13.91 -10.85
C HIS A 161 -10.63 -14.56 -9.47
N LEU A 162 -11.43 -14.10 -8.51
CA LEU A 162 -11.27 -14.41 -7.11
C LEU A 162 -11.84 -15.80 -6.79
N THR A 163 -11.13 -16.54 -5.95
CA THR A 163 -11.60 -17.80 -5.37
C THR A 163 -11.61 -17.68 -3.85
N GLU A 164 -12.65 -18.20 -3.21
CA GLU A 164 -12.79 -18.16 -1.76
C GLU A 164 -11.95 -19.26 -1.10
N GLY A 165 -11.42 -18.95 0.08
CA GLY A 165 -10.69 -19.87 0.95
C GLY A 165 -10.83 -19.43 2.40
N PHE A 166 -10.05 -20.04 3.28
CA PHE A 166 -9.97 -19.61 4.68
C PHE A 166 -9.03 -18.43 4.80
N HIS A 167 -9.39 -17.45 5.64
CA HIS A 167 -8.48 -16.38 6.05
C HIS A 167 -7.41 -16.93 7.02
N GLU A 168 -6.25 -16.32 7.00
CA GLU A 168 -5.08 -16.72 7.81
C GLU A 168 -4.58 -15.52 8.63
N ARG A 169 -5.49 -14.84 9.34
CA ARG A 169 -5.27 -13.59 10.05
C ARG A 169 -4.18 -13.68 11.10
N GLU A 170 -3.38 -12.65 11.19
CA GLU A 170 -2.42 -12.46 12.26
C GLU A 170 -3.12 -12.31 13.64
N HIS A 171 -2.35 -12.37 14.73
CA HIS A 171 -2.91 -12.35 16.07
C HIS A 171 -3.65 -11.03 16.37
N GLU A 172 -3.13 -9.93 15.87
CA GLU A 172 -3.69 -8.60 16.03
C GLU A 172 -4.96 -8.37 15.21
N GLU A 173 -5.24 -9.23 14.23
CA GLU A 173 -6.37 -9.11 13.28
C GLU A 173 -7.53 -10.05 13.57
N GLN A 174 -7.50 -10.78 14.70
CA GLN A 174 -8.51 -11.80 15.00
C GLN A 174 -9.94 -11.25 15.11
N ASP A 175 -10.12 -9.98 15.44
CA ASP A 175 -11.42 -9.32 15.52
C ASP A 175 -11.85 -8.61 14.21
N MET A 176 -11.01 -8.71 13.15
CA MET A 176 -11.28 -8.15 11.83
C MET A 176 -12.50 -8.84 11.21
N ARG A 177 -13.34 -8.06 10.53
CA ARG A 177 -14.46 -8.55 9.74
C ARG A 177 -14.19 -8.30 8.26
N SER A 178 -14.76 -9.15 7.41
CA SER A 178 -14.64 -8.98 5.97
C SER A 178 -16.00 -9.21 5.31
N ALA A 179 -16.39 -8.31 4.39
CA ALA A 179 -17.68 -8.37 3.70
C ALA A 179 -17.61 -7.83 2.27
N TRP A 180 -18.52 -8.31 1.43
CA TRP A 180 -18.73 -7.79 0.09
C TRP A 180 -19.69 -6.61 0.11
N PHE A 181 -19.36 -5.57 -0.64
CA PHE A 181 -20.20 -4.39 -0.83
C PHE A 181 -20.39 -4.11 -2.32
N PRO A 182 -21.61 -3.78 -2.77
CA PRO A 182 -21.79 -3.15 -4.07
C PRO A 182 -20.94 -1.87 -4.17
N ARG A 183 -20.38 -1.58 -5.33
CA ARG A 183 -19.59 -0.37 -5.55
C ARG A 183 -20.35 0.91 -5.22
N ALA A 184 -21.64 0.95 -5.58
CA ALA A 184 -22.52 2.07 -5.25
C ALA A 184 -22.66 2.28 -3.72
N ASP A 185 -22.66 1.20 -2.93
CA ASP A 185 -22.69 1.30 -1.47
C ASP A 185 -21.36 1.82 -0.93
N PHE A 186 -20.23 1.33 -1.47
CA PHE A 186 -18.89 1.84 -1.13
C PHE A 186 -18.78 3.35 -1.38
N GLU A 187 -19.22 3.82 -2.55
CA GLU A 187 -19.24 5.24 -2.90
C GLU A 187 -20.16 6.05 -1.97
N SER A 188 -21.34 5.49 -1.65
CA SER A 188 -22.25 6.09 -0.68
C SER A 188 -21.67 6.19 0.72
N MET A 189 -20.93 5.16 1.18
CA MET A 189 -20.24 5.15 2.47
C MET A 189 -19.13 6.20 2.53
N ILE A 190 -18.40 6.44 1.43
CA ILE A 190 -17.44 7.55 1.34
C ILE A 190 -18.17 8.88 1.47
N ALA A 191 -19.23 9.09 0.69
CA ALA A 191 -19.99 10.35 0.71
C ALA A 191 -20.61 10.67 2.07
N LYS A 192 -20.94 9.65 2.87
CA LYS A 192 -21.48 9.79 4.23
C LYS A 192 -20.40 9.89 5.32
N GLY A 193 -19.11 9.72 4.98
CA GLY A 193 -18.03 9.71 5.96
C GLY A 193 -17.96 8.42 6.81
N GLU A 194 -18.56 7.34 6.36
CA GLU A 194 -18.47 6.01 6.97
C GLU A 194 -17.13 5.34 6.60
N ILE A 195 -16.67 5.54 5.37
CA ILE A 195 -15.31 5.22 4.91
C ILE A 195 -14.52 6.53 4.85
N THR A 196 -13.50 6.63 5.68
CA THR A 196 -12.62 7.81 5.79
C THR A 196 -11.14 7.44 5.62
N ASP A 197 -10.84 6.17 5.33
CA ASP A 197 -9.49 5.75 5.03
C ASP A 197 -9.03 6.36 3.70
N ALA A 198 -8.05 7.28 3.79
CA ALA A 198 -7.57 8.03 2.64
C ALA A 198 -6.96 7.13 1.57
N GLN A 199 -6.29 6.05 1.97
CA GLN A 199 -5.66 5.10 1.07
C GLN A 199 -6.70 4.32 0.26
N SER A 200 -7.77 3.86 0.90
CA SER A 200 -8.89 3.18 0.23
C SER A 200 -9.60 4.10 -0.76
N ILE A 201 -9.83 5.36 -0.40
CA ILE A 201 -10.46 6.36 -1.28
C ILE A 201 -9.57 6.64 -2.49
N ALA A 202 -8.27 6.86 -2.28
CA ALA A 202 -7.31 7.09 -3.35
C ALA A 202 -7.16 5.86 -4.26
N ALA A 203 -7.10 4.65 -3.69
CA ALA A 203 -7.03 3.40 -4.43
C ALA A 203 -8.26 3.21 -5.34
N TYR A 204 -9.46 3.49 -4.83
CA TYR A 204 -10.69 3.43 -5.62
C TYR A 204 -10.68 4.44 -6.77
N THR A 205 -10.11 5.62 -6.56
CA THR A 205 -9.92 6.61 -7.63
C THR A 205 -9.01 6.06 -8.73
N LEU A 206 -7.90 5.37 -8.37
CA LEU A 206 -7.03 4.71 -9.35
C LEU A 206 -7.77 3.61 -10.14
N LEU A 207 -8.65 2.85 -9.48
CA LEU A 207 -9.51 1.88 -10.16
C LEU A 207 -10.41 2.55 -11.21
N LEU A 208 -11.12 3.61 -10.84
CA LEU A 208 -11.99 4.35 -11.76
C LEU A 208 -11.22 4.88 -12.99
N LEU A 209 -10.02 5.44 -12.77
CA LEU A 209 -9.17 5.93 -13.84
C LEU A 209 -8.66 4.79 -14.74
N HIS A 210 -8.32 3.65 -14.15
CA HIS A 210 -7.93 2.46 -14.90
C HIS A 210 -9.07 1.98 -15.82
N GLU A 211 -10.29 1.87 -15.29
CA GLU A 211 -11.48 1.46 -16.06
C GLU A 211 -11.80 2.44 -17.20
N HIS A 212 -11.71 3.75 -16.95
CA HIS A 212 -11.92 4.77 -17.98
C HIS A 212 -10.85 4.76 -19.08
N SER A 213 -9.68 4.21 -18.83
CA SER A 213 -8.59 4.11 -19.80
C SER A 213 -8.66 2.86 -20.67
N GLN A 214 -9.53 1.91 -20.34
CA GLN A 214 -9.76 0.72 -21.18
C GLN A 214 -10.69 1.10 -22.35
N PRO A 215 -10.42 0.63 -23.57
CA PRO A 215 -11.20 0.95 -24.76
C PRO A 215 -12.60 0.34 -24.72
#